data_40a841668568ee8db6f2ca86cfc62781
#
_entry.id   40a841668568ee8db6f2ca86cfc62781
#
_cell.length_a   1.000
_cell.length_b   1.000
_cell.length_c   1.000
_cell.angle_alpha   90.00
_cell.angle_beta   90.00
_cell.angle_gamma   90.00
#
_symmetry.space_group_name_H-M   'P 1'
#
loop_
_entity.id
_entity.type
_entity.pdbx_description
1 polymer ?
#
loop_
_entity_poly.entity_id
_entity_poly.type
_entity_poly.pdbx_seq_one_letter_code
_entity_poly.pdbx_strand_id
1 'polypeptide(L)'
;MLLYADESEALTHPYLARAWAKRGADLRVPAPGQSKKVAMMGALDWLQRKLIVATSRTKRSADFIALLVTLDHLYGPKPGMATKPVVLVLDNGPIHVSKATSAALAARAHWLTVEWLPKYAPELNDIEVVWHDLKAFNLAHKTFTDVDTLDAAIHGAVADLNTERNRDLLGEQRISA
;
A
#
# COMPACT_ATOMS: atom_id res chain seq x y z
N MET A 1 17.01 0.42 7.79
CA MET A 1 15.83 0.94 7.05
C MET A 1 14.59 0.27 7.60
N LEU A 2 13.47 0.96 7.71
CA LEU A 2 12.22 0.42 8.25
C LEU A 2 11.14 0.45 7.16
N LEU A 3 10.56 -0.70 6.87
CA LEU A 3 9.45 -0.87 5.95
C LEU A 3 8.25 -1.45 6.70
N TYR A 4 7.06 -0.93 6.45
CA TYR A 4 5.80 -1.53 6.88
C TYR A 4 5.14 -2.15 5.64
N ALA A 5 4.75 -3.41 5.71
CA ALA A 5 4.05 -4.03 4.59
C ALA A 5 2.70 -4.61 5.00
N ASP A 6 1.78 -4.58 4.06
CA ASP A 6 0.41 -5.02 4.24
C ASP A 6 -0.28 -5.21 2.90
N GLU A 7 -1.47 -5.81 2.92
CA GLU A 7 -2.34 -5.87 1.78
C GLU A 7 -3.61 -5.05 1.95
N SER A 8 -4.07 -4.49 0.83
CA SER A 8 -5.35 -3.77 0.75
C SER A 8 -6.09 -4.11 -0.53
N GLU A 9 -7.31 -3.61 -0.68
CA GLU A 9 -8.10 -3.76 -1.90
C GLU A 9 -8.67 -2.41 -2.32
N ALA A 10 -8.71 -2.17 -3.62
CA ALA A 10 -9.45 -1.06 -4.21
C ALA A 10 -10.62 -1.59 -5.04
N LEU A 11 -11.70 -0.81 -5.11
CA LEU A 11 -12.95 -1.17 -5.75
C LEU A 11 -13.20 -0.30 -6.97
N THR A 12 -13.85 -0.86 -8.00
CA THR A 12 -14.32 -0.07 -9.15
C THR A 12 -15.45 0.89 -8.77
N HIS A 13 -16.18 0.61 -7.69
CA HIS A 13 -17.18 1.53 -7.13
C HIS A 13 -16.50 2.63 -6.31
N PRO A 14 -17.13 3.81 -6.23
CA PRO A 14 -16.53 4.98 -5.59
C PRO A 14 -16.42 4.81 -4.08
N TYR A 15 -15.29 5.21 -3.53
CA TYR A 15 -15.18 5.54 -2.12
C TYR A 15 -15.82 6.91 -1.89
N LEU A 16 -16.69 7.01 -0.90
CA LEU A 16 -17.35 8.27 -0.55
C LEU A 16 -16.61 8.91 0.62
N ALA A 17 -16.13 10.12 0.41
CA ALA A 17 -15.53 10.95 1.44
C ALA A 17 -16.37 12.23 1.63
N ARG A 18 -16.15 12.93 2.74
CA ARG A 18 -16.79 14.24 2.97
C ARG A 18 -16.19 15.24 1.99
N ALA A 19 -17.06 16.04 1.36
CA ALA A 19 -16.66 17.11 0.45
C ALA A 19 -17.48 18.38 0.71
N TRP A 20 -16.84 19.53 0.50
CA TRP A 20 -17.53 20.81 0.50
C TRP A 20 -18.24 21.02 -0.83
N ALA A 21 -19.50 21.43 -0.77
CA ALA A 21 -20.28 21.75 -1.96
C ALA A 21 -21.24 22.92 -1.67
N LYS A 22 -21.74 23.56 -2.72
CA LYS A 22 -22.81 24.54 -2.59
C LYS A 22 -24.07 23.86 -2.03
N ARG A 23 -24.81 24.58 -1.18
CA ARG A 23 -26.09 24.09 -0.64
C ARG A 23 -27.03 23.71 -1.79
N GLY A 24 -27.57 22.49 -1.75
CA GLY A 24 -28.47 21.96 -2.79
C GLY A 24 -27.75 21.33 -3.99
N ALA A 25 -26.42 21.23 -4.00
CA ALA A 25 -25.70 20.53 -5.06
C ALA A 25 -26.03 19.03 -5.04
N ASP A 26 -26.15 18.44 -6.24
CA ASP A 26 -26.27 16.99 -6.40
C ASP A 26 -24.88 16.36 -6.22
N LEU A 27 -24.69 15.60 -5.14
CA LEU A 27 -23.44 14.94 -4.79
C LEU A 27 -23.46 13.43 -5.09
N ARG A 28 -24.42 12.96 -5.86
CA ARG A 28 -24.50 11.54 -6.23
C ARG A 28 -23.33 11.16 -7.13
N VAL A 29 -22.67 10.06 -6.80
CA VAL A 29 -21.63 9.47 -7.63
C VAL A 29 -22.17 8.17 -8.22
N PRO A 30 -22.18 7.99 -9.54
CA PRO A 30 -22.69 6.78 -10.17
C PRO A 30 -21.87 5.56 -9.74
N ALA A 31 -22.56 4.45 -9.45
CA ALA A 31 -21.95 3.16 -9.10
C ALA A 31 -22.65 2.03 -9.88
N PRO A 32 -22.53 1.99 -11.21
CA PRO A 32 -23.25 1.03 -12.05
C PRO A 32 -22.69 -0.39 -11.94
N GLY A 33 -23.58 -1.37 -12.01
CA GLY A 33 -23.24 -2.79 -12.07
C GLY A 33 -22.69 -3.34 -10.75
N GLN A 34 -21.95 -4.44 -10.86
CA GLN A 34 -21.28 -5.07 -9.72
C GLN A 34 -19.86 -4.53 -9.54
N SER A 35 -19.50 -4.21 -8.30
CA SER A 35 -18.13 -3.80 -7.97
C SER A 35 -17.15 -4.94 -8.25
N LYS A 36 -16.06 -4.61 -8.94
CA LYS A 36 -14.88 -5.46 -9.07
C LYS A 36 -13.77 -4.90 -8.22
N LYS A 37 -12.76 -5.72 -7.91
CA LYS A 37 -11.66 -5.32 -7.04
C LYS A 37 -10.30 -5.57 -7.66
N VAL A 38 -9.32 -4.76 -7.24
CA VAL A 38 -7.90 -4.95 -7.45
C VAL A 38 -7.25 -5.10 -6.07
N ALA A 39 -6.49 -6.16 -5.87
CA ALA A 39 -5.70 -6.35 -4.68
C ALA A 39 -4.40 -5.55 -4.80
N MET A 40 -3.97 -4.94 -3.70
CA MET A 40 -2.75 -4.16 -3.58
C MET A 40 -1.88 -4.80 -2.50
N MET A 41 -0.67 -5.20 -2.86
CA MET A 41 0.39 -5.57 -1.92
C MET A 41 1.31 -4.38 -1.79
N GLY A 42 1.47 -3.81 -0.61
CA GLY A 42 2.23 -2.58 -0.42
C GLY A 42 3.33 -2.68 0.61
N ALA A 43 4.33 -1.84 0.42
CA ALA A 43 5.36 -1.57 1.41
C ALA A 43 5.57 -0.06 1.53
N LEU A 44 5.54 0.45 2.75
CA LEU A 44 5.82 1.83 3.08
C LEU A 44 7.26 1.95 3.57
N ASP A 45 8.12 2.64 2.82
CA ASP A 45 9.41 3.09 3.35
C ASP A 45 9.13 4.26 4.32
N TRP A 46 9.24 3.96 5.61
CA TRP A 46 8.87 4.90 6.66
C TRP A 46 9.72 6.17 6.64
N LEU A 47 11.03 6.02 6.41
CA LEU A 47 11.97 7.15 6.41
C LEU A 47 11.78 8.03 5.15
N GLN A 48 11.65 7.40 3.98
CA GLN A 48 11.47 8.12 2.72
C GLN A 48 10.00 8.51 2.49
N ARG A 49 9.09 8.06 3.35
CA ARG A 49 7.64 8.27 3.21
C ARG A 49 7.08 7.79 1.86
N LYS A 50 7.74 6.79 1.28
CA LYS A 50 7.46 6.28 -0.06
C LYS A 50 6.64 5.01 0.02
N LEU A 51 5.48 5.01 -0.64
CA LEU A 51 4.65 3.84 -0.82
C LEU A 51 5.05 3.10 -2.10
N ILE A 52 5.33 1.80 -1.97
CA ILE A 52 5.60 0.86 -3.08
C ILE A 52 4.40 -0.07 -3.16
N VAL A 53 3.79 -0.20 -4.34
CA VAL A 53 2.59 -1.05 -4.54
C VAL A 53 2.80 -1.98 -5.72
N ALA A 54 2.49 -3.25 -5.52
CA ALA A 54 2.27 -4.24 -6.55
C ALA A 54 0.77 -4.59 -6.57
N THR A 55 0.14 -4.53 -7.72
CA THR A 55 -1.28 -4.83 -7.90
C THR A 55 -1.47 -6.25 -8.43
N SER A 56 -2.60 -6.86 -8.10
CA SER A 56 -2.96 -8.21 -8.55
C SER A 56 -4.48 -8.38 -8.67
N ARG A 57 -4.91 -9.43 -9.39
CA ARG A 57 -6.31 -9.88 -9.41
C ARG A 57 -6.65 -10.77 -8.22
N THR A 58 -5.66 -11.22 -7.50
CA THR A 58 -5.79 -12.12 -6.35
C THR A 58 -5.09 -11.55 -5.14
N LYS A 59 -5.39 -12.13 -3.97
CA LYS A 59 -4.75 -11.78 -2.70
C LYS A 59 -4.18 -13.06 -2.11
N ARG A 60 -3.00 -13.46 -2.62
CA ARG A 60 -2.35 -14.73 -2.28
C ARG A 60 -0.90 -14.52 -1.88
N SER A 61 -0.29 -15.52 -1.26
CA SER A 61 1.13 -15.50 -0.91
C SER A 61 2.04 -15.24 -2.11
N ALA A 62 1.67 -15.71 -3.31
CA ALA A 62 2.42 -15.43 -4.54
C ALA A 62 2.47 -13.93 -4.87
N ASP A 63 1.37 -13.21 -4.63
CA ASP A 63 1.29 -11.77 -4.88
C ASP A 63 2.16 -11.01 -3.87
N PHE A 64 2.18 -11.46 -2.61
CA PHE A 64 3.08 -10.90 -1.60
C PHE A 64 4.55 -11.20 -1.91
N ILE A 65 4.87 -12.41 -2.40
CA ILE A 65 6.23 -12.75 -2.83
C ILE A 65 6.66 -11.89 -4.02
N ALA A 66 5.76 -11.53 -4.93
CA ALA A 66 6.06 -10.58 -6.01
C ALA A 66 6.43 -9.18 -5.47
N LEU A 67 5.76 -8.72 -4.41
CA LEU A 67 6.18 -7.51 -3.70
C LEU A 67 7.60 -7.66 -3.12
N LEU A 68 7.93 -8.80 -2.50
CA LEU A 68 9.29 -9.05 -1.98
C LEU A 68 10.35 -9.00 -3.10
N VAL A 69 10.04 -9.49 -4.30
CA VAL A 69 10.95 -9.37 -5.47
C VAL A 69 11.12 -7.89 -5.86
N THR A 70 10.07 -7.09 -5.80
CA THR A 70 10.20 -5.64 -6.03
C THR A 70 11.10 -4.98 -4.98
N LEU A 71 10.99 -5.39 -3.72
CA LEU A 71 11.86 -4.90 -2.64
C LEU A 71 13.32 -5.36 -2.82
N ASP A 72 13.57 -6.58 -3.35
CA ASP A 72 14.92 -7.04 -3.73
C ASP A 72 15.57 -6.06 -4.73
N HIS A 73 14.81 -5.63 -5.76
CA HIS A 73 15.33 -4.70 -6.76
C HIS A 73 15.60 -3.31 -6.19
N LEU A 74 14.81 -2.85 -5.25
CA LEU A 74 14.92 -1.51 -4.68
C LEU A 74 15.98 -1.43 -3.57
N TYR A 75 16.01 -2.40 -2.67
CA TYR A 75 16.74 -2.35 -1.40
C TYR A 75 17.69 -3.52 -1.18
N GLY A 76 17.57 -4.59 -1.96
CA GLY A 76 18.40 -5.78 -1.83
C GLY A 76 19.87 -5.52 -2.15
N PRO A 77 20.74 -6.52 -1.84
CA PRO A 77 22.16 -6.44 -2.10
C PRO A 77 22.49 -6.15 -3.56
N LYS A 78 23.43 -5.22 -3.78
CA LYS A 78 23.93 -4.90 -5.12
C LYS A 78 25.44 -5.12 -5.20
N PRO A 79 25.97 -5.67 -6.31
CA PRO A 79 27.39 -5.88 -6.46
C PRO A 79 28.20 -4.61 -6.20
N GLY A 80 29.22 -4.70 -5.36
CA GLY A 80 30.12 -3.58 -5.05
C GLY A 80 29.53 -2.49 -4.13
N MET A 81 28.32 -2.68 -3.61
CA MET A 81 27.69 -1.72 -2.69
C MET A 81 27.45 -2.36 -1.31
N ALA A 82 27.65 -1.57 -0.25
CA ALA A 82 27.26 -1.99 1.08
C ALA A 82 25.74 -2.09 1.18
N THR A 83 25.23 -3.24 1.60
CA THR A 83 23.79 -3.47 1.80
C THR A 83 23.36 -2.85 3.12
N LYS A 84 22.34 -2.01 3.08
CA LYS A 84 21.72 -1.50 4.31
C LYS A 84 20.74 -2.54 4.85
N PRO A 85 20.82 -2.90 6.15
CA PRO A 85 19.85 -3.82 6.74
C PRO A 85 18.45 -3.22 6.70
N VAL A 86 17.47 -4.04 6.34
CA VAL A 86 16.06 -3.68 6.26
C VAL A 86 15.30 -4.45 7.34
N VAL A 87 14.47 -3.75 8.11
CA VAL A 87 13.45 -4.34 8.97
C VAL A 87 12.11 -4.20 8.26
N LEU A 88 11.43 -5.32 8.05
CA LEU A 88 10.11 -5.40 7.43
C LEU A 88 9.10 -5.75 8.52
N VAL A 89 8.23 -4.80 8.84
CA VAL A 89 7.13 -4.99 9.80
C VAL A 89 5.95 -5.61 9.07
N LEU A 90 5.44 -6.72 9.59
CA LEU A 90 4.34 -7.50 9.03
C LEU A 90 3.32 -7.87 10.10
N ASP A 91 2.06 -7.98 9.72
CA ASP A 91 1.07 -8.66 10.52
C ASP A 91 1.16 -10.19 10.37
N ASN A 92 0.39 -10.92 11.20
CA ASN A 92 0.34 -12.37 11.17
C ASN A 92 -0.74 -12.91 10.21
N GLY A 93 -1.07 -12.19 9.14
CA GLY A 93 -2.04 -12.60 8.14
C GLY A 93 -1.66 -13.93 7.45
N PRO A 94 -2.64 -14.72 7.00
CA PRO A 94 -2.38 -16.06 6.41
C PRO A 94 -1.42 -16.05 5.24
N ILE A 95 -1.42 -14.99 4.43
CA ILE A 95 -0.52 -14.85 3.29
C ILE A 95 0.93 -14.58 3.72
N HIS A 96 1.13 -13.89 4.85
CA HIS A 96 2.43 -13.55 5.40
C HIS A 96 3.10 -14.74 6.11
N VAL A 97 2.32 -15.59 6.80
CA VAL A 97 2.84 -16.76 7.54
C VAL A 97 2.80 -18.06 6.75
N SER A 98 2.41 -18.04 5.49
CA SER A 98 2.38 -19.24 4.65
C SER A 98 3.77 -19.88 4.48
N LYS A 99 3.83 -21.19 4.24
CA LYS A 99 5.10 -21.88 3.98
C LYS A 99 5.89 -21.24 2.83
N ALA A 100 5.20 -20.82 1.76
CA ALA A 100 5.84 -20.18 0.61
C ALA A 100 6.45 -18.83 0.98
N THR A 101 5.70 -17.99 1.70
CA THR A 101 6.18 -16.70 2.18
C THR A 101 7.33 -16.87 3.17
N SER A 102 7.22 -17.80 4.12
CA SER A 102 8.29 -18.09 5.10
C SER A 102 9.59 -18.47 4.40
N ALA A 103 9.52 -19.33 3.37
CA ALA A 103 10.69 -19.70 2.57
C ALA A 103 11.27 -18.50 1.81
N ALA A 104 10.41 -17.65 1.22
CA ALA A 104 10.82 -16.44 0.51
C ALA A 104 11.50 -15.42 1.44
N LEU A 105 10.99 -15.25 2.66
CA LEU A 105 11.59 -14.38 3.69
C LEU A 105 12.92 -14.94 4.19
N ALA A 106 12.98 -16.25 4.45
CA ALA A 106 14.22 -16.93 4.87
C ALA A 106 15.35 -16.77 3.83
N ALA A 107 15.06 -16.84 2.54
CA ALA A 107 16.03 -16.60 1.48
C ALA A 107 16.63 -15.17 1.52
N ARG A 108 15.96 -14.23 2.14
CA ARG A 108 16.33 -12.81 2.27
C ARG A 108 16.93 -12.44 3.64
N ALA A 109 17.06 -13.41 4.56
CA ALA A 109 17.47 -13.15 5.94
C ALA A 109 18.86 -12.50 6.08
N HIS A 110 19.69 -12.55 5.03
CA HIS A 110 21.00 -11.92 5.03
C HIS A 110 20.98 -10.40 4.89
N TRP A 111 19.82 -9.80 4.52
CA TRP A 111 19.67 -8.34 4.42
C TRP A 111 18.32 -7.82 4.95
N LEU A 112 17.32 -8.71 5.11
CA LEU A 112 15.97 -8.37 5.52
C LEU A 112 15.59 -9.15 6.76
N THR A 113 15.23 -8.45 7.83
CA THR A 113 14.72 -9.01 9.09
C THR A 113 13.23 -8.71 9.18
N VAL A 114 12.43 -9.71 9.56
CA VAL A 114 10.99 -9.51 9.77
C VAL A 114 10.72 -9.23 11.23
N GLU A 115 9.95 -8.19 11.48
CA GLU A 115 9.35 -7.89 12.79
C GLU A 115 7.84 -8.12 12.72
N TRP A 116 7.36 -9.03 13.55
CA TRP A 116 5.96 -9.42 13.55
C TRP A 116 5.15 -8.57 14.51
N LEU A 117 4.09 -7.95 14.01
CA LEU A 117 3.14 -7.22 14.84
C LEU A 117 2.37 -8.16 15.77
N PRO A 118 1.96 -7.69 16.95
CA PRO A 118 1.00 -8.40 17.77
C PRO A 118 -0.29 -8.70 16.99
N LYS A 119 -0.97 -9.79 17.34
CA LYS A 119 -2.28 -10.09 16.75
C LYS A 119 -3.27 -8.98 17.04
N TYR A 120 -4.06 -8.61 16.04
CA TYR A 120 -5.12 -7.58 16.16
C TYR A 120 -4.63 -6.19 16.58
N ALA A 121 -3.46 -5.79 16.13
CA ALA A 121 -2.88 -4.47 16.38
C ALA A 121 -2.62 -3.70 15.07
N PRO A 122 -3.63 -3.40 14.23
CA PRO A 122 -3.46 -2.67 12.99
C PRO A 122 -2.97 -1.24 13.22
N GLU A 123 -3.26 -0.66 14.38
CA GLU A 123 -2.78 0.69 14.77
C GLU A 123 -1.25 0.80 14.88
N LEU A 124 -0.54 -0.33 14.94
CA LEU A 124 0.92 -0.39 14.92
C LEU A 124 1.49 -0.53 13.51
N ASN A 125 0.63 -0.62 12.49
CA ASN A 125 1.05 -0.74 11.10
C ASN A 125 0.84 0.59 10.36
N ASP A 126 1.87 1.41 10.28
CA ASP A 126 1.79 2.76 9.69
C ASP A 126 1.31 2.79 8.23
N ILE A 127 1.39 1.69 7.50
CA ILE A 127 0.86 1.61 6.13
C ILE A 127 -0.68 1.70 6.07
N GLU A 128 -1.38 1.35 7.15
CA GLU A 128 -2.84 1.43 7.21
C GLU A 128 -3.35 2.86 7.04
N VAL A 129 -2.67 3.83 7.63
CA VAL A 129 -2.98 5.26 7.44
C VAL A 129 -2.81 5.64 5.97
N VAL A 130 -1.80 5.11 5.32
CA VAL A 130 -1.53 5.38 3.90
C VAL A 130 -2.58 4.75 3.00
N TRP A 131 -3.05 3.55 3.31
CA TRP A 131 -4.18 2.92 2.62
C TRP A 131 -5.47 3.72 2.76
N HIS A 132 -5.71 4.25 3.96
CA HIS A 132 -6.85 5.15 4.20
C HIS A 132 -6.75 6.39 3.31
N ASP A 133 -5.61 7.08 3.31
CA ASP A 133 -5.40 8.31 2.54
C ASP A 133 -5.55 8.06 1.03
N LEU A 134 -4.96 6.98 0.52
CA LEU A 134 -5.08 6.58 -0.88
C LEU A 134 -6.56 6.44 -1.30
N LYS A 135 -7.36 5.77 -0.48
CA LYS A 135 -8.79 5.53 -0.75
C LYS A 135 -9.63 6.78 -0.56
N ALA A 136 -9.41 7.55 0.52
CA ALA A 136 -10.25 8.66 0.92
C ALA A 136 -9.97 9.95 0.14
N PHE A 137 -8.75 10.13 -0.40
CA PHE A 137 -8.37 11.36 -1.09
C PHE A 137 -8.05 11.13 -2.57
N ASN A 138 -7.25 10.11 -2.91
CA ASN A 138 -6.81 9.92 -4.29
C ASN A 138 -7.82 9.15 -5.15
N LEU A 139 -8.51 8.15 -4.57
CA LEU A 139 -9.51 7.33 -5.27
C LEU A 139 -10.96 7.73 -4.93
N ALA A 140 -11.18 8.69 -4.03
CA ALA A 140 -12.51 9.10 -3.61
C ALA A 140 -13.33 9.67 -4.78
N HIS A 141 -14.64 9.44 -4.74
CA HIS A 141 -15.65 9.95 -5.69
C HIS A 141 -15.41 9.53 -7.15
N LYS A 142 -14.54 8.56 -7.41
CA LYS A 142 -14.23 8.05 -8.75
C LYS A 142 -14.89 6.69 -8.97
N THR A 143 -15.54 6.53 -10.11
CA THR A 143 -16.08 5.25 -10.60
C THR A 143 -15.23 4.78 -11.76
N PHE A 144 -14.86 3.51 -11.76
CA PHE A 144 -14.01 2.92 -12.79
C PHE A 144 -14.83 1.91 -13.61
N THR A 145 -14.70 1.96 -14.93
CA THR A 145 -15.45 1.10 -15.86
C THR A 145 -15.04 -0.36 -15.74
N ASP A 146 -13.78 -0.60 -15.44
CA ASP A 146 -13.21 -1.94 -15.35
C ASP A 146 -12.00 -1.95 -14.38
N VAL A 147 -11.44 -3.13 -14.22
CA VAL A 147 -10.31 -3.34 -13.30
C VAL A 147 -8.99 -2.81 -13.86
N ASP A 148 -8.85 -2.63 -15.18
CA ASP A 148 -7.61 -2.10 -15.78
C ASP A 148 -7.55 -0.58 -15.61
N THR A 149 -8.68 0.12 -15.76
CA THR A 149 -8.78 1.55 -15.45
C THR A 149 -8.58 1.82 -13.97
N LEU A 150 -9.09 0.97 -13.07
CA LEU A 150 -8.83 1.07 -11.64
C LEU A 150 -7.34 0.85 -11.33
N ASP A 151 -6.71 -0.15 -11.94
CA ASP A 151 -5.30 -0.46 -11.74
C ASP A 151 -4.40 0.72 -12.14
N ALA A 152 -4.63 1.29 -13.32
CA ALA A 152 -3.93 2.48 -13.78
C ALA A 152 -4.12 3.68 -12.81
N ALA A 153 -5.36 3.86 -12.30
CA ALA A 153 -5.66 4.91 -11.33
C ALA A 153 -4.95 4.70 -9.99
N ILE A 154 -4.82 3.45 -9.52
CA ILE A 154 -4.05 3.13 -8.30
C ILE A 154 -2.59 3.55 -8.47
N HIS A 155 -1.94 3.15 -9.58
CA HIS A 155 -0.55 3.51 -9.84
C HIS A 155 -0.34 5.02 -9.99
N GLY A 156 -1.25 5.73 -10.65
CA GLY A 156 -1.26 7.19 -10.71
C GLY A 156 -1.38 7.83 -9.33
N ALA A 157 -2.34 7.36 -8.54
CA ALA A 157 -2.57 7.85 -7.18
C ALA A 157 -1.36 7.60 -6.25
N VAL A 158 -0.70 6.46 -6.37
CA VAL A 158 0.55 6.15 -5.63
C VAL A 158 1.68 7.10 -6.04
N ALA A 159 1.82 7.42 -7.34
CA ALA A 159 2.82 8.36 -7.82
C ALA A 159 2.56 9.78 -7.29
N ASP A 160 1.31 10.24 -7.31
CA ASP A 160 0.90 11.54 -6.79
C ASP A 160 1.18 11.64 -5.28
N LEU A 161 0.74 10.64 -4.52
CA LEU A 161 0.94 10.55 -3.08
C LEU A 161 2.43 10.57 -2.70
N ASN A 162 3.26 9.82 -3.42
CA ASN A 162 4.71 9.81 -3.21
C ASN A 162 5.34 11.18 -3.54
N THR A 163 4.83 11.88 -4.56
CA THR A 163 5.29 13.22 -4.94
C THR A 163 4.92 14.26 -3.88
N GLU A 164 3.70 14.22 -3.36
CA GLU A 164 3.23 15.12 -2.30
C GLU A 164 4.03 14.91 -1.01
N ARG A 165 4.26 13.66 -0.61
CA ARG A 165 5.02 13.31 0.59
C ARG A 165 6.49 13.73 0.50
N ASN A 166 7.10 13.69 -0.67
CA ASN A 166 8.46 14.19 -0.89
C ASN A 166 8.57 15.71 -0.83
N ARG A 167 7.49 16.44 -1.11
CA ARG A 167 7.46 17.92 -1.02
C ARG A 167 7.33 18.43 0.40
N ASP A 168 6.76 17.64 1.29
CA ASP A 168 6.57 17.99 2.69
C ASP A 168 7.85 17.72 3.51
N LEU A 169 8.86 18.55 3.28
CA LEU A 169 10.21 18.44 3.89
C LEU A 169 10.22 18.71 5.40
N LEU A 170 9.17 19.27 5.97
CA LEU A 170 9.14 19.72 7.36
C LEU A 170 8.46 18.75 8.32
N GLY A 171 7.92 17.62 7.83
CA GLY A 171 7.42 16.56 8.69
C GLY A 171 6.32 16.98 9.66
N GLU A 172 5.58 18.04 9.34
CA GLU A 172 4.41 18.40 10.12
C GLU A 172 3.38 17.28 9.99
N GLN A 173 3.25 16.51 11.06
CA GLN A 173 2.11 15.61 11.22
C GLN A 173 0.86 16.47 11.02
N ARG A 174 0.06 16.15 10.01
CA ARG A 174 -1.31 16.65 9.93
C ARG A 174 -2.03 16.08 11.14
N ILE A 175 -2.08 16.87 12.20
CA ILE A 175 -2.97 16.61 13.34
C ILE A 175 -4.37 16.70 12.75
N SER A 176 -4.99 15.55 12.59
CA SER A 176 -6.41 15.47 12.22
C SER A 176 -7.20 16.11 13.37
N ALA A 177 -7.74 17.28 13.12
CA ALA A 177 -8.72 17.92 13.99
C ALA A 177 -10.09 17.24 13.85
#